data_9b7383baaec6316c4046837ae5e50004
#
_entry.id   9b7383baaec6316c4046837ae5e50004
#
_cell.length_a   1.000
_cell.length_b   1.000
_cell.length_c   1.000
_cell.angle_alpha   90.00
_cell.angle_beta   90.00
_cell.angle_gamma   90.00
#
_symmetry.space_group_name_H-M   'P 1'
#
loop_
_entity.id
_entity.type
_entity.pdbx_description
1 polymer ?
#
loop_
_entity_poly.entity_id
_entity_poly.type
_entity_poly.pdbx_seq_one_letter_code
_entity_poly.pdbx_strand_id
1 'polypeptide(L)'
;MSAPRSVCGRGSAHPVLEEISVDIINSEGRNIPAHIAIILDGNGRWAEHKGLPRAMGHKQGCETLEKTVADCARLGVQYLTVYGFSTENWKRSEEEVGALMKLFRFYMVKLIKVAKEHNVR
;
A
#
# COMPACT_ATOMS: atom_id res chain seq x y z
N MET A 1 -11.43 11.09 -28.70
CA MET A 1 -10.75 10.89 -27.38
C MET A 1 -10.72 9.40 -27.08
N SER A 2 -9.62 8.77 -27.27
CA SER A 2 -9.45 7.35 -26.97
C SER A 2 -9.03 7.17 -25.52
N ALA A 3 -9.75 6.33 -24.78
CA ALA A 3 -9.37 5.92 -23.44
C ALA A 3 -8.01 5.17 -23.48
N PRO A 4 -7.11 5.35 -22.53
CA PRO A 4 -5.89 4.58 -22.48
C PRO A 4 -6.24 3.11 -22.22
N ARG A 5 -5.75 2.25 -23.11
CA ARG A 5 -5.89 0.80 -22.98
C ARG A 5 -5.15 0.32 -21.75
N SER A 6 -5.84 -0.47 -20.93
CA SER A 6 -5.22 -1.24 -19.87
C SER A 6 -4.21 -2.20 -20.47
N VAL A 7 -2.94 -2.00 -20.21
CA VAL A 7 -1.90 -2.97 -20.58
C VAL A 7 -1.80 -3.97 -19.44
N CYS A 8 -2.50 -5.08 -19.60
CA CYS A 8 -2.30 -6.26 -18.77
C CYS A 8 -1.05 -6.99 -19.29
N GLY A 9 0.12 -6.65 -18.77
CA GLY A 9 1.36 -7.35 -19.04
C GLY A 9 1.50 -8.57 -18.13
N ARG A 10 1.58 -9.74 -18.72
CA ARG A 10 1.92 -10.98 -18.01
C ARG A 10 3.40 -10.97 -17.66
N GLY A 11 3.69 -11.34 -16.43
CA GLY A 11 4.93 -11.99 -16.06
C GLY A 11 6.05 -11.10 -15.59
N SER A 12 6.58 -11.51 -14.46
CA SER A 12 7.81 -11.10 -13.78
C SER A 12 7.73 -9.84 -12.93
N ALA A 13 8.00 -10.08 -11.65
CA ALA A 13 8.50 -9.14 -10.65
C ALA A 13 8.01 -7.70 -10.86
N HIS A 14 6.91 -7.35 -10.20
CA HIS A 14 6.50 -5.96 -10.10
C HIS A 14 7.66 -5.14 -9.53
N PRO A 15 8.22 -4.23 -10.29
CA PRO A 15 8.92 -3.13 -9.70
C PRO A 15 7.84 -2.22 -9.11
N VAL A 16 7.50 -2.48 -7.90
CA VAL A 16 7.46 -1.59 -6.79
C VAL A 16 6.87 -0.20 -7.01
N LEU A 17 5.90 0.00 -6.26
CA LEU A 17 5.33 1.21 -5.64
C LEU A 17 6.19 2.51 -5.59
N GLU A 18 7.43 2.52 -6.00
CA GLU A 18 8.26 3.74 -6.06
C GLU A 18 7.97 4.63 -7.26
N GLU A 19 7.46 4.09 -8.36
CA GLU A 19 7.21 4.88 -9.58
C GLU A 19 5.81 5.50 -9.66
N ILE A 20 4.86 5.08 -8.82
CA ILE A 20 3.47 5.55 -8.90
C ILE A 20 3.29 6.96 -8.32
N SER A 21 4.21 7.42 -7.50
CA SER A 21 4.04 8.68 -6.76
C SER A 21 4.36 9.96 -7.54
N VAL A 22 5.05 9.87 -8.65
CA VAL A 22 5.57 11.07 -9.34
C VAL A 22 4.62 11.64 -10.39
N ASP A 23 3.86 10.79 -11.09
CA ASP A 23 2.98 11.24 -12.18
C ASP A 23 1.60 11.71 -11.75
N ILE A 24 1.24 11.49 -10.49
CA ILE A 24 -0.09 11.79 -9.96
C ILE A 24 -0.23 13.27 -9.54
N ILE A 25 0.87 13.98 -9.38
CA ILE A 25 0.90 15.34 -8.82
C ILE A 25 0.28 16.40 -9.77
N ASN A 26 0.13 16.10 -11.05
CA ASN A 26 -0.46 17.02 -12.03
C ASN A 26 -1.88 16.57 -12.40
N SER A 27 -2.77 16.52 -11.43
CA SER A 27 -4.14 16.01 -11.62
C SER A 27 -5.14 17.02 -12.16
N GLU A 28 -4.72 18.23 -12.52
CA GLU A 28 -5.63 19.19 -13.17
C GLU A 28 -6.14 18.60 -14.49
N GLY A 29 -7.43 18.23 -14.50
CA GLY A 29 -8.10 17.62 -15.64
C GLY A 29 -8.07 16.10 -15.74
N ARG A 30 -7.53 15.38 -14.74
CA ARG A 30 -7.57 13.91 -14.69
C ARG A 30 -8.81 13.41 -13.97
N ASN A 31 -9.35 12.30 -14.45
CA ASN A 31 -10.49 11.63 -13.81
C ASN A 31 -9.96 10.80 -12.62
N ILE A 32 -10.10 11.34 -11.42
CA ILE A 32 -9.70 10.66 -10.19
C ILE A 32 -10.79 9.64 -9.81
N PRO A 33 -10.44 8.36 -9.56
CA PRO A 33 -11.41 7.37 -9.14
C PRO A 33 -11.96 7.70 -7.75
N ALA A 34 -13.24 7.42 -7.54
CA ALA A 34 -13.87 7.62 -6.25
C ALA A 34 -13.38 6.62 -5.19
N HIS A 35 -13.06 5.41 -5.60
CA HIS A 35 -12.63 4.33 -4.73
C HIS A 35 -11.41 3.60 -5.30
N ILE A 36 -10.40 3.44 -4.46
CA ILE A 36 -9.20 2.65 -4.76
C ILE A 36 -9.12 1.50 -3.74
N ALA A 37 -8.84 0.29 -4.23
CA ALA A 37 -8.57 -0.87 -3.40
C ALA A 37 -7.15 -1.37 -3.66
N ILE A 38 -6.38 -1.60 -2.59
CA ILE A 38 -4.98 -2.00 -2.64
C ILE A 38 -4.79 -3.29 -1.86
N ILE A 39 -4.12 -4.25 -2.46
CA ILE A 39 -3.66 -5.47 -1.79
C ILE A 39 -2.20 -5.27 -1.40
N LEU A 40 -1.91 -5.35 -0.10
CA LEU A 40 -0.55 -5.27 0.42
C LEU A 40 0.12 -6.64 0.27
N ASP A 41 0.77 -6.85 -0.86
CA ASP A 41 1.46 -8.10 -1.17
C ASP A 41 2.89 -7.84 -1.68
N GLY A 42 3.75 -8.83 -1.47
CA GLY A 42 5.13 -8.80 -1.98
C GLY A 42 6.15 -8.10 -1.08
N ASN A 43 5.77 -7.51 0.03
CA ASN A 43 6.69 -6.79 0.93
C ASN A 43 7.80 -7.69 1.49
N GLY A 44 7.48 -8.93 1.87
CA GLY A 44 8.47 -9.89 2.33
C GLY A 44 9.46 -10.28 1.23
N ARG A 45 8.99 -10.54 0.03
CA ARG A 45 9.82 -10.85 -1.14
C ARG A 45 10.73 -9.68 -1.53
N TRP A 46 10.21 -8.47 -1.46
CA TRP A 46 11.01 -7.25 -1.68
C TRP A 46 12.19 -7.16 -0.71
N ALA A 47 11.97 -7.43 0.57
CA ALA A 47 13.05 -7.46 1.57
C ALA A 47 14.07 -8.56 1.25
N GLU A 48 13.63 -9.77 0.93
CA GLU A 48 14.48 -10.89 0.56
C GLU A 48 15.36 -10.57 -0.65
N HIS A 49 14.82 -9.94 -1.68
CA HIS A 49 15.60 -9.49 -2.84
C HIS A 49 16.67 -8.45 -2.49
N LYS A 50 16.49 -7.71 -1.40
CA LYS A 50 17.48 -6.75 -0.88
C LYS A 50 18.41 -7.35 0.19
N GLY A 51 18.31 -8.64 0.45
CA GLY A 51 19.10 -9.30 1.51
C GLY A 51 18.68 -8.88 2.93
N LEU A 52 17.44 -8.41 3.09
CA LEU A 52 16.90 -7.94 4.36
C LEU A 52 15.93 -8.96 4.95
N PRO A 53 15.75 -9.00 6.29
CA PRO A 53 14.70 -9.80 6.91
C PRO A 53 13.30 -9.39 6.39
N ARG A 54 12.40 -10.37 6.24
CA ARG A 54 11.02 -10.13 5.78
C ARG A 54 10.28 -9.08 6.61
N ALA A 55 10.53 -9.01 7.91
CA ALA A 55 9.95 -8.00 8.80
C ALA A 55 10.27 -6.55 8.36
N MET A 56 11.44 -6.32 7.79
CA MET A 56 11.82 -5.01 7.25
C MET A 56 10.98 -4.64 6.01
N GLY A 57 10.61 -5.63 5.20
CA GLY A 57 9.69 -5.43 4.09
C GLY A 57 8.30 -5.05 4.55
N HIS A 58 7.78 -5.71 5.56
CA HIS A 58 6.48 -5.39 6.14
C HIS A 58 6.46 -3.99 6.76
N LYS A 59 7.54 -3.61 7.45
CA LYS A 59 7.72 -2.24 7.96
C LYS A 59 7.68 -1.21 6.83
N GLN A 60 8.44 -1.42 5.77
CA GLN A 60 8.48 -0.54 4.61
C GLN A 60 7.10 -0.43 3.93
N GLY A 61 6.37 -1.55 3.82
CA GLY A 61 5.02 -1.57 3.31
C GLY A 61 4.05 -0.71 4.12
N CYS A 62 4.15 -0.75 5.43
CA CYS A 62 3.34 0.10 6.31
C CYS A 62 3.69 1.59 6.16
N GLU A 63 4.95 1.95 6.04
CA GLU A 63 5.39 3.32 5.78
C GLU A 63 4.90 3.84 4.42
N THR A 64 4.91 2.97 3.42
CA THR A 64 4.36 3.28 2.10
C THR A 64 2.84 3.48 2.16
N LEU A 65 2.13 2.64 2.93
CA LEU A 65 0.69 2.80 3.13
C LEU A 65 0.35 4.14 3.78
N GLU A 66 1.10 4.57 4.79
CA GLU A 66 0.92 5.86 5.45
C GLU A 66 1.00 7.03 4.45
N LYS A 67 2.00 7.01 3.57
CA LYS A 67 2.13 7.98 2.47
C LYS A 67 0.98 7.89 1.48
N THR A 68 0.58 6.67 1.12
CA THR A 68 -0.52 6.43 0.18
C THR A 68 -1.85 6.99 0.69
N VAL A 69 -2.14 6.85 1.99
CA VAL A 69 -3.35 7.44 2.60
C VAL A 69 -3.34 8.95 2.45
N ALA A 70 -2.22 9.60 2.75
CA ALA A 70 -2.07 11.05 2.62
C ALA A 70 -2.21 11.50 1.15
N ASP A 71 -1.62 10.76 0.22
CA ASP A 71 -1.68 11.08 -1.22
C ASP A 71 -3.09 10.90 -1.77
N CYS A 72 -3.79 9.83 -1.40
CA CYS A 72 -5.19 9.63 -1.76
C CYS A 72 -6.09 10.78 -1.27
N ALA A 73 -5.88 11.22 -0.02
CA ALA A 73 -6.62 12.34 0.55
C ALA A 73 -6.37 13.65 -0.24
N ARG A 74 -5.12 13.94 -0.59
CA ARG A 74 -4.74 15.12 -1.39
C ARG A 74 -5.32 15.09 -2.81
N LEU A 75 -5.41 13.91 -3.41
CA LEU A 75 -5.96 13.72 -4.75
C LEU A 75 -7.48 13.78 -4.80
N GLY A 76 -8.16 13.75 -3.66
CA GLY A 76 -9.61 13.72 -3.60
C GLY A 76 -10.24 12.35 -3.79
N VAL A 77 -9.48 11.28 -3.59
CA VAL A 77 -10.02 9.91 -3.52
C VAL A 77 -10.94 9.82 -2.30
N GLN A 78 -12.18 9.38 -2.50
CA GLN A 78 -13.18 9.34 -1.44
C GLN A 78 -13.07 8.11 -0.54
N TYR A 79 -12.71 6.97 -1.13
CA TYR A 79 -12.61 5.69 -0.43
C TYR A 79 -11.31 4.98 -0.77
N LEU A 80 -10.59 4.55 0.25
CA LEU A 80 -9.41 3.70 0.12
C LEU A 80 -9.64 2.41 0.91
N THR A 81 -9.65 1.28 0.23
CA THR A 81 -9.70 -0.04 0.85
C THR A 81 -8.35 -0.70 0.78
N VAL A 82 -7.86 -1.21 1.90
CA VAL A 82 -6.57 -1.88 2.00
C VAL A 82 -6.74 -3.28 2.55
N TYR A 83 -6.23 -4.27 1.81
CA TYR A 83 -6.18 -5.66 2.23
C TYR A 83 -4.80 -5.97 2.79
N GLY A 84 -4.68 -5.96 4.12
CA GLY A 84 -3.38 -6.11 4.80
C GLY A 84 -3.09 -7.50 5.32
N PHE A 85 -4.11 -8.24 5.71
CA PHE A 85 -3.98 -9.57 6.29
C PHE A 85 -5.15 -10.45 5.83
N SER A 86 -4.82 -11.59 5.21
CA SER A 86 -5.82 -12.56 4.73
C SER A 86 -5.69 -13.90 5.44
N THR A 87 -6.68 -14.78 5.24
CA THR A 87 -6.66 -16.14 5.78
C THR A 87 -5.44 -16.96 5.32
N GLU A 88 -4.86 -16.65 4.17
CA GLU A 88 -3.64 -17.28 3.69
C GLU A 88 -2.41 -16.96 4.56
N ASN A 89 -2.40 -15.80 5.21
CA ASN A 89 -1.32 -15.39 6.11
C ASN A 89 -1.27 -16.22 7.40
N TRP A 90 -2.37 -16.86 7.80
CA TRP A 90 -2.40 -17.78 8.94
C TRP A 90 -1.59 -19.05 8.72
N LYS A 91 -1.24 -19.39 7.49
CA LYS A 91 -0.37 -20.51 7.15
C LYS A 91 1.11 -20.24 7.41
N ARG A 92 1.47 -19.01 7.75
CA ARG A 92 2.84 -18.62 8.11
C ARG A 92 3.18 -19.09 9.52
N SER A 93 4.48 -19.06 9.87
CA SER A 93 4.91 -19.40 11.22
C SER A 93 4.26 -18.50 12.27
N GLU A 94 4.04 -19.02 13.47
CA GLU A 94 3.47 -18.25 14.59
C GLU A 94 4.31 -17.02 14.93
N GLU A 95 5.64 -17.11 14.79
CA GLU A 95 6.57 -15.99 15.00
C GLU A 95 6.33 -14.87 13.97
N GLU A 96 6.16 -15.21 12.71
CA GLU A 96 5.91 -14.24 11.64
C GLU A 96 4.53 -13.59 11.82
N VAL A 97 3.50 -14.36 12.15
CA VAL A 97 2.15 -13.85 12.45
C VAL A 97 2.20 -12.92 13.66
N GLY A 98 2.90 -13.30 14.73
CA GLY A 98 3.04 -12.47 15.92
C GLY A 98 3.76 -11.16 15.65
N ALA A 99 4.82 -11.18 14.85
CA ALA A 99 5.56 -9.99 14.43
C ALA A 99 4.68 -9.07 13.56
N LEU A 100 3.93 -9.63 12.63
CA LEU A 100 2.98 -8.89 11.80
C LEU A 100 1.90 -8.21 12.65
N MET A 101 1.33 -8.91 13.62
CA MET A 101 0.29 -8.35 14.49
C MET A 101 0.80 -7.20 15.35
N LYS A 102 2.03 -7.28 15.87
CA LYS A 102 2.67 -6.17 16.59
C LYS A 102 2.89 -4.97 15.68
N LEU A 103 3.37 -5.22 14.45
CA LEU A 103 3.60 -4.20 13.45
C LEU A 103 2.27 -3.51 13.07
N PHE A 104 1.22 -4.28 12.82
CA PHE A 104 -0.12 -3.75 12.52
C PHE A 104 -0.64 -2.84 13.64
N ARG A 105 -0.57 -3.27 14.89
CA ARG A 105 -1.00 -2.46 16.03
C ARG A 105 -0.27 -1.12 16.07
N PHE A 106 1.04 -1.15 15.90
CA PHE A 106 1.87 0.05 15.91
C PHE A 106 1.49 1.02 14.77
N TYR A 107 1.33 0.50 13.55
CA TYR A 107 0.99 1.33 12.40
C TYR A 107 -0.47 1.77 12.37
N MET A 108 -1.39 0.99 12.94
CA MET A 108 -2.79 1.43 13.07
C MET A 108 -2.90 2.71 13.91
N VAL A 109 -2.13 2.82 14.99
CA VAL A 109 -2.09 4.05 15.79
C VAL A 109 -1.57 5.24 14.97
N LYS A 110 -0.51 5.02 14.17
CA LYS A 110 0.01 6.04 13.26
C LYS A 110 -0.99 6.42 12.17
N LEU A 111 -1.63 5.43 11.55
CA LEU A 111 -2.64 5.67 10.51
C LEU A 111 -3.84 6.46 11.04
N ILE A 112 -4.29 6.21 12.26
CA ILE A 112 -5.35 7.01 12.89
C ILE A 112 -4.92 8.48 13.01
N LYS A 113 -3.67 8.74 13.35
CA LYS A 113 -3.13 10.12 13.42
C LYS A 113 -3.13 10.78 12.04
N VAL A 114 -2.57 10.11 11.04
CA VAL A 114 -2.55 10.59 9.64
C VAL A 114 -3.97 10.83 9.13
N ALA A 115 -4.89 9.90 9.39
CA ALA A 115 -6.28 10.04 9.00
C ALA A 115 -6.93 11.29 9.60
N LYS A 116 -6.69 11.57 10.89
CA LYS A 116 -7.18 12.78 11.55
C LYS A 116 -6.59 14.06 10.94
N GLU A 117 -5.28 14.08 10.66
CA GLU A 117 -4.60 15.23 10.06
C GLU A 117 -5.12 15.55 8.66
N HIS A 118 -5.54 14.54 7.90
CA HIS A 118 -6.06 14.68 6.55
C HIS A 118 -7.60 14.60 6.46
N ASN A 119 -8.31 14.67 7.60
CA ASN A 119 -9.78 14.54 7.66
C ASN A 119 -10.32 13.25 7.01
N VAL A 120 -9.60 12.15 7.15
CA VAL A 120 -9.97 10.80 6.70
C VAL A 120 -10.68 10.08 7.85
N ARG A 121 -11.76 9.36 7.54
CA ARG A 121 -12.55 8.57 8.49
C ARG A 121 -12.32 7.08 8.32
#